data_08e2c5b8a2e27ab64cf40aeb9118196f
#
_entry.id   08e2c5b8a2e27ab64cf40aeb9118196f
#
_cell.length_a   1.000
_cell.length_b   1.000
_cell.length_c   1.000
_cell.angle_alpha   90.00
_cell.angle_beta   90.00
_cell.angle_gamma   90.00
#
_symmetry.space_group_name_H-M   'P 1'
#
loop_
_entity.id
_entity.type
_entity.pdbx_description
1 polymer ?
#
loop_
_entity_poly.entity_id
_entity_poly.type
_entity_poly.pdbx_seq_one_letter_code
_entity_poly.pdbx_strand_id
1 'polypeptide(L)'
;MTSETPQLNEPNKQEFAPAHTAEHLLNQTMIRMFGCERSRNMHIERKKSKINYILSECPTADQIGDVERGMNELIKADLPVKFEFVTRDNIPDGVKLDKLPEDASETLRLVRIGDYDVCPCIGTHVNTTSDIGSFKITSTSWKDGDFRIVFKVFPESEW
;
A
#
# COMPACT_ATOMS: atom_id res chain seq x y z
N MET A 1 10.75 25.71 -0.21
CA MET A 1 9.64 24.86 0.18
C MET A 1 8.37 25.70 0.33
N THR A 2 7.30 25.17 -0.10
CA THR A 2 6.04 25.86 0.12
C THR A 2 5.59 25.71 1.55
N SER A 3 5.03 26.76 2.10
CA SER A 3 4.46 26.74 3.45
C SER A 3 3.00 26.33 3.44
N GLU A 4 2.44 26.03 2.29
CA GLU A 4 1.02 25.75 2.16
C GLU A 4 0.64 24.36 2.64
N THR A 5 1.58 23.42 2.63
CA THR A 5 1.31 22.08 3.13
C THR A 5 1.87 21.96 4.54
N PRO A 6 1.20 21.15 5.38
CA PRO A 6 1.73 20.89 6.72
C PRO A 6 3.12 20.27 6.68
N GLN A 7 3.87 20.54 7.72
CA GLN A 7 5.19 19.94 7.88
C GLN A 7 5.03 18.45 8.20
N LEU A 8 5.49 17.59 7.34
CA LEU A 8 5.42 16.14 7.50
C LEU A 8 6.83 15.56 7.47
N ASN A 9 6.96 14.32 7.92
CA ASN A 9 8.20 13.58 7.77
C ASN A 9 8.50 13.41 6.28
N GLU A 10 9.78 13.42 5.93
CA GLU A 10 10.15 13.32 4.52
C GLU A 10 9.90 11.91 3.98
N PRO A 11 9.43 11.78 2.73
CA PRO A 11 9.25 10.49 2.12
C PRO A 11 10.60 9.87 1.73
N ASN A 12 10.59 8.57 1.52
CA ASN A 12 11.74 7.85 1.02
C ASN A 12 11.97 8.22 -0.45
N LYS A 13 13.16 8.75 -0.75
CA LYS A 13 13.49 9.19 -2.10
C LYS A 13 13.60 8.05 -3.12
N GLN A 14 13.78 6.81 -2.66
CA GLN A 14 13.87 5.64 -3.51
C GLN A 14 12.50 5.10 -3.90
N GLU A 15 11.46 5.66 -3.37
CA GLU A 15 10.12 5.17 -3.55
C GLU A 15 9.64 5.33 -4.99
N PHE A 16 8.98 4.28 -5.49
CA PHE A 16 8.42 4.26 -6.83
C PHE A 16 6.89 4.33 -6.70
N ALA A 17 6.28 5.42 -7.14
CA ALA A 17 4.88 5.71 -6.89
C ALA A 17 3.92 4.57 -7.30
N PRO A 18 4.02 3.98 -8.51
CA PRO A 18 3.11 2.88 -8.87
C PRO A 18 3.20 1.69 -7.92
N ALA A 19 4.40 1.31 -7.50
CA ALA A 19 4.57 0.19 -6.57
C ALA A 19 4.08 0.56 -5.18
N HIS A 20 4.27 1.80 -4.76
CA HIS A 20 3.83 2.25 -3.46
C HIS A 20 2.29 2.25 -3.36
N THR A 21 1.62 2.73 -4.40
CA THR A 21 0.16 2.66 -4.43
C THR A 21 -0.31 1.20 -4.45
N ALA A 22 0.37 0.34 -5.21
CA ALA A 22 0.06 -1.08 -5.21
C ALA A 22 0.22 -1.69 -3.81
N GLU A 23 1.22 -1.26 -3.04
CA GLU A 23 1.41 -1.75 -1.68
C GLU A 23 0.20 -1.42 -0.80
N HIS A 24 -0.35 -0.23 -0.92
CA HIS A 24 -1.56 0.13 -0.18
C HIS A 24 -2.75 -0.76 -0.55
N LEU A 25 -2.94 -1.00 -1.85
CA LEU A 25 -4.01 -1.88 -2.31
C LEU A 25 -3.79 -3.31 -1.82
N LEU A 26 -2.56 -3.78 -1.87
CA LEU A 26 -2.23 -5.13 -1.45
C LEU A 26 -2.46 -5.33 0.04
N ASN A 27 -2.06 -4.35 0.86
CA ASN A 27 -2.33 -4.41 2.30
C ASN A 27 -3.82 -4.58 2.57
N GLN A 28 -4.66 -3.76 1.94
CA GLN A 28 -6.10 -3.85 2.17
C GLN A 28 -6.66 -5.17 1.66
N THR A 29 -6.18 -5.65 0.51
CA THR A 29 -6.62 -6.92 -0.05
C THR A 29 -6.29 -8.08 0.90
N MET A 30 -5.07 -8.07 1.45
CA MET A 30 -4.65 -9.11 2.40
C MET A 30 -5.48 -9.04 3.69
N ILE A 31 -5.76 -7.84 4.18
CA ILE A 31 -6.61 -7.67 5.36
C ILE A 31 -7.98 -8.26 5.10
N ARG A 32 -8.58 -7.96 3.96
CA ARG A 32 -9.93 -8.43 3.64
C ARG A 32 -10.00 -9.94 3.42
N MET A 33 -8.98 -10.50 2.78
CA MET A 33 -8.98 -11.93 2.47
C MET A 33 -8.55 -12.82 3.63
N PHE A 34 -7.59 -12.37 4.41
CA PHE A 34 -6.95 -13.23 5.42
C PHE A 34 -7.15 -12.74 6.86
N GLY A 35 -7.69 -11.55 7.04
CA GLY A 35 -7.90 -11.00 8.38
C GLY A 35 -6.61 -10.62 9.10
N CYS A 36 -5.52 -10.48 8.36
CA CYS A 36 -4.25 -10.08 8.95
C CYS A 36 -4.16 -8.58 9.10
N GLU A 37 -3.08 -8.10 9.69
CA GLU A 37 -2.81 -6.67 9.80
C GLU A 37 -2.03 -6.18 8.60
N ARG A 38 -1.96 -4.86 8.43
CA ARG A 38 -1.12 -4.25 7.41
C ARG A 38 0.33 -4.65 7.66
N SER A 39 1.07 -4.79 6.56
CA SER A 39 2.48 -5.15 6.66
C SER A 39 3.29 -4.06 7.35
N ARG A 40 4.25 -4.47 8.15
CA ARG A 40 5.23 -3.58 8.76
C ARG A 40 6.64 -3.85 8.25
N ASN A 41 6.76 -4.79 7.31
CA ASN A 41 8.04 -5.19 6.78
C ASN A 41 7.93 -5.28 5.27
N MET A 42 8.45 -4.27 4.58
CA MET A 42 8.35 -4.20 3.14
C MET A 42 9.55 -3.47 2.55
N HIS A 43 9.79 -3.76 1.29
CA HIS A 43 10.86 -3.12 0.54
C HIS A 43 10.31 -2.82 -0.85
N ILE A 44 9.90 -1.58 -1.06
CA ILE A 44 9.17 -1.18 -2.27
C ILE A 44 10.14 -0.51 -3.23
N GLU A 45 10.33 -1.12 -4.39
CA GLU A 45 11.29 -0.64 -5.38
C GLU A 45 10.71 -0.68 -6.79
N ARG A 46 11.40 -0.04 -7.73
CA ARG A 46 10.97 0.03 -9.11
C ARG A 46 10.96 -1.34 -9.79
N LYS A 47 12.03 -2.11 -9.64
CA LYS A 47 12.16 -3.38 -10.36
C LYS A 47 11.32 -4.50 -9.80
N LYS A 48 11.31 -4.62 -8.49
CA LYS A 48 10.45 -5.58 -7.78
C LYS A 48 10.37 -5.16 -6.34
N SER A 49 9.27 -5.51 -5.72
CA SER A 49 9.01 -5.17 -4.33
C SER A 49 8.79 -6.43 -3.52
N LYS A 50 9.12 -6.36 -2.23
CA LYS A 50 8.94 -7.47 -1.29
C LYS A 50 8.10 -6.96 -0.13
N ILE A 51 7.16 -7.76 0.30
CA ILE A 51 6.29 -7.38 1.41
C ILE A 51 5.94 -8.63 2.21
N ASN A 52 5.98 -8.52 3.54
CA ASN A 52 5.74 -9.63 4.44
C ASN A 52 4.49 -9.41 5.26
N TYR A 53 3.75 -10.49 5.49
CA TYR A 53 2.53 -10.49 6.31
C TYR A 53 2.63 -11.61 7.34
N ILE A 54 1.97 -11.41 8.48
CA ILE A 54 1.90 -12.43 9.52
C ILE A 54 0.64 -13.25 9.27
N LEU A 55 0.81 -14.51 8.86
CA LEU A 55 -0.30 -15.42 8.58
C LEU A 55 -0.05 -16.74 9.29
N SER A 56 -1.06 -17.23 10.00
CA SER A 56 -0.92 -18.49 10.73
C SER A 56 -0.84 -19.71 9.83
N GLU A 57 -1.32 -19.59 8.60
CA GLU A 57 -1.30 -20.68 7.63
C GLU A 57 -0.79 -20.19 6.29
N CYS A 58 -0.13 -21.07 5.56
CA CYS A 58 0.36 -20.74 4.21
C CYS A 58 -0.82 -20.61 3.25
N PRO A 59 -0.95 -19.49 2.54
CA PRO A 59 -1.99 -19.35 1.52
C PRO A 59 -1.86 -20.41 0.43
N THR A 60 -3.00 -20.84 -0.10
CA THR A 60 -3.03 -21.78 -1.20
C THR A 60 -2.69 -21.09 -2.51
N ALA A 61 -2.35 -21.86 -3.54
CA ALA A 61 -2.11 -21.32 -4.86
C ALA A 61 -3.34 -20.58 -5.40
N ASP A 62 -4.53 -21.11 -5.13
CA ASP A 62 -5.77 -20.46 -5.54
C ASP A 62 -5.97 -19.12 -4.86
N GLN A 63 -5.66 -19.04 -3.56
CA GLN A 63 -5.76 -17.78 -2.82
C GLN A 63 -4.77 -16.74 -3.35
N ILE A 64 -3.55 -17.18 -3.65
CA ILE A 64 -2.54 -16.28 -4.21
C ILE A 64 -3.01 -15.75 -5.57
N GLY A 65 -3.57 -16.63 -6.41
CA GLY A 65 -4.15 -16.22 -7.69
C GLY A 65 -5.29 -15.24 -7.52
N ASP A 66 -6.13 -15.43 -6.49
CA ASP A 66 -7.22 -14.49 -6.20
C ASP A 66 -6.69 -13.12 -5.78
N VAL A 67 -5.60 -13.06 -5.02
CA VAL A 67 -4.97 -11.80 -4.66
C VAL A 67 -4.53 -11.05 -5.92
N GLU A 68 -3.81 -11.73 -6.80
CA GLU A 68 -3.31 -11.10 -8.03
C GLU A 68 -4.46 -10.62 -8.91
N ARG A 69 -5.48 -11.44 -9.09
CA ARG A 69 -6.64 -11.08 -9.89
C ARG A 69 -7.38 -9.88 -9.30
N GLY A 70 -7.60 -9.90 -7.98
CA GLY A 70 -8.27 -8.80 -7.30
C GLY A 70 -7.49 -7.50 -7.42
N MET A 71 -6.17 -7.56 -7.32
CA MET A 71 -5.33 -6.38 -7.49
C MET A 71 -5.50 -5.78 -8.89
N ASN A 72 -5.49 -6.63 -9.92
CA ASN A 72 -5.65 -6.14 -11.29
C ASN A 72 -7.06 -5.60 -11.55
N GLU A 73 -8.08 -6.13 -10.89
CA GLU A 73 -9.42 -5.58 -10.99
C GLU A 73 -9.49 -4.18 -10.38
N LEU A 74 -8.82 -3.97 -9.24
CA LEU A 74 -8.77 -2.65 -8.62
C LEU A 74 -8.04 -1.65 -9.52
N ILE A 75 -6.98 -2.08 -10.18
CA ILE A 75 -6.26 -1.24 -11.13
C ILE A 75 -7.16 -0.84 -12.29
N LYS A 76 -7.90 -1.80 -12.85
CA LYS A 76 -8.81 -1.53 -13.95
C LYS A 76 -10.00 -0.66 -13.56
N ALA A 77 -10.38 -0.68 -12.31
CA ALA A 77 -11.47 0.14 -11.81
C ALA A 77 -11.13 1.63 -11.79
N ASP A 78 -9.86 1.98 -11.95
CA ASP A 78 -9.40 3.37 -12.05
C ASP A 78 -9.83 4.22 -10.86
N LEU A 79 -9.55 3.71 -9.66
CA LEU A 79 -9.93 4.39 -8.43
C LEU A 79 -9.08 5.64 -8.22
N PRO A 80 -9.68 6.76 -7.78
CA PRO A 80 -8.90 7.95 -7.52
C PRO A 80 -8.05 7.80 -6.25
N VAL A 81 -6.84 8.34 -6.30
CA VAL A 81 -5.96 8.40 -5.13
C VAL A 81 -5.96 9.84 -4.66
N LYS A 82 -6.45 10.08 -3.46
CA LYS A 82 -6.61 11.42 -2.93
C LYS A 82 -5.89 11.56 -1.60
N PHE A 83 -5.50 12.80 -1.30
CA PHE A 83 -4.84 13.11 -0.05
C PHE A 83 -5.73 14.03 0.77
N GLU A 84 -5.76 13.80 2.08
CA GLU A 84 -6.43 14.72 2.98
C GLU A 84 -5.56 14.87 4.22
N PHE A 85 -5.62 16.07 4.82
CA PHE A 85 -4.84 16.37 6.01
C PHE A 85 -5.77 16.41 7.21
N VAL A 86 -5.40 15.70 8.25
CA VAL A 86 -6.19 15.65 9.49
C VAL A 86 -5.26 15.83 10.67
N THR A 87 -5.80 16.27 11.78
CA THR A 87 -5.04 16.30 13.03
C THR A 87 -5.19 14.97 13.73
N ARG A 88 -4.28 14.69 14.67
CA ARG A 88 -4.36 13.44 15.44
C ARG A 88 -5.68 13.32 16.21
N ASP A 89 -6.31 14.45 16.54
CA ASP A 89 -7.58 14.45 17.26
C ASP A 89 -8.78 14.18 16.39
N ASN A 90 -8.63 14.21 15.08
CA ASN A 90 -9.72 14.05 14.11
C ASN A 90 -9.48 12.90 13.15
N ILE A 91 -9.00 11.77 13.65
CA ILE A 91 -8.71 10.63 12.81
C ILE A 91 -10.00 9.89 12.45
N PRO A 92 -10.28 9.64 11.17
CA PRO A 92 -11.45 8.87 10.78
C PRO A 92 -11.43 7.45 11.33
N ASP A 93 -12.60 6.87 11.47
CA ASP A 93 -12.73 5.47 11.89
C ASP A 93 -12.01 4.57 10.88
N GLY A 94 -11.39 3.52 11.40
CA GLY A 94 -10.70 2.54 10.57
C GLY A 94 -9.26 2.88 10.26
N VAL A 95 -8.80 4.10 10.59
CA VAL A 95 -7.42 4.48 10.39
C VAL A 95 -6.62 4.12 11.63
N LYS A 96 -5.52 3.39 11.44
CA LYS A 96 -4.66 2.97 12.54
C LYS A 96 -3.39 3.81 12.58
N LEU A 97 -2.99 4.20 13.77
CA LEU A 97 -1.81 5.04 13.99
C LEU A 97 -0.61 4.28 14.53
N ASP A 98 -0.74 2.99 14.75
CA ASP A 98 0.31 2.20 15.38
C ASP A 98 1.57 2.06 14.52
N LYS A 99 1.50 2.42 13.24
CA LYS A 99 2.67 2.42 12.36
C LYS A 99 3.42 3.75 12.34
N LEU A 100 2.89 4.76 12.99
CA LEU A 100 3.51 6.09 13.00
C LEU A 100 4.49 6.21 14.16
N PRO A 101 5.64 6.86 13.94
CA PRO A 101 6.55 7.15 15.05
C PRO A 101 5.91 8.14 16.02
N GLU A 102 6.36 8.10 17.28
CA GLU A 102 5.82 9.01 18.28
C GLU A 102 6.10 10.48 17.94
N ASP A 103 7.18 10.73 17.24
CA ASP A 103 7.56 12.07 16.83
C ASP A 103 6.99 12.49 15.49
N ALA A 104 6.05 11.73 14.94
CA ALA A 104 5.36 12.14 13.71
C ALA A 104 4.61 13.44 13.95
N SER A 105 4.49 14.25 12.91
CA SER A 105 3.85 15.55 13.03
C SER A 105 2.39 15.41 13.51
N GLU A 106 1.88 16.46 14.13
CA GLU A 106 0.51 16.47 14.62
C GLU A 106 -0.50 16.44 13.48
N THR A 107 -0.12 16.98 12.33
CA THR A 107 -0.95 16.93 11.14
C THR A 107 -0.55 15.70 10.33
N LEU A 108 -1.51 14.88 10.02
CA LEU A 108 -1.29 13.64 9.27
C LEU A 108 -1.86 13.77 7.88
N ARG A 109 -1.15 13.23 6.90
CA ARG A 109 -1.69 13.11 5.56
C ARG A 109 -2.25 11.71 5.40
N LEU A 110 -3.53 11.64 5.06
CA LEU A 110 -4.16 10.36 4.73
C LEU A 110 -4.18 10.19 3.23
N VAL A 111 -3.87 8.99 2.79
CA VAL A 111 -3.98 8.60 1.39
C VAL A 111 -5.22 7.72 1.26
N ARG A 112 -6.18 8.19 0.47
CA ARG A 112 -7.44 7.49 0.27
C ARG A 112 -7.53 7.00 -1.17
N ILE A 113 -7.74 5.71 -1.34
CA ILE A 113 -7.85 5.10 -2.66
C ILE A 113 -9.30 4.66 -2.85
N GLY A 114 -10.08 5.48 -3.56
CA GLY A 114 -11.51 5.25 -3.71
C GLY A 114 -12.16 5.03 -2.36
N ASP A 115 -13.05 4.06 -2.28
CA ASP A 115 -13.65 3.61 -1.02
C ASP A 115 -12.97 2.34 -0.50
N TYR A 116 -11.84 1.98 -1.06
CA TYR A 116 -11.20 0.70 -0.77
C TYR A 116 -10.21 0.77 0.39
N ASP A 117 -9.40 1.82 0.45
CA ASP A 117 -8.35 1.92 1.46
C ASP A 117 -8.14 3.36 1.90
N VAL A 118 -7.79 3.55 3.17
CA VAL A 118 -7.34 4.82 3.70
C VAL A 118 -6.24 4.54 4.71
N CYS A 119 -5.15 5.31 4.62
CA CYS A 119 -3.98 5.03 5.45
C CYS A 119 -3.11 6.28 5.59
N PRO A 120 -2.58 6.57 6.80
CA PRO A 120 -1.60 7.63 6.92
C PRO A 120 -0.34 7.29 6.14
N CYS A 121 0.12 8.20 5.31
CA CYS A 121 1.33 7.95 4.51
C CYS A 121 1.87 9.24 3.96
N ILE A 122 3.20 9.38 3.94
CA ILE A 122 3.87 10.58 3.42
C ILE A 122 4.53 10.31 2.07
N GLY A 123 4.47 9.10 1.55
CA GLY A 123 5.15 8.75 0.31
C GLY A 123 4.45 9.26 -0.93
N THR A 124 5.06 9.00 -2.07
CA THR A 124 4.50 9.41 -3.36
C THR A 124 3.56 8.34 -3.90
N HIS A 125 2.50 8.79 -4.57
CA HIS A 125 1.48 7.91 -5.13
C HIS A 125 1.10 8.34 -6.53
N VAL A 126 0.51 7.40 -7.29
CA VAL A 126 -0.10 7.73 -8.58
C VAL A 126 -1.44 8.44 -8.36
N ASN A 127 -1.96 9.08 -9.39
CA ASN A 127 -3.22 9.82 -9.29
C ASN A 127 -4.44 8.91 -9.28
N THR A 128 -4.37 7.80 -10.01
CA THR A 128 -5.45 6.81 -10.06
C THR A 128 -4.82 5.44 -10.12
N THR A 129 -5.59 4.41 -9.73
CA THR A 129 -5.05 3.05 -9.73
C THR A 129 -4.70 2.55 -11.12
N SER A 130 -5.34 3.07 -12.16
CA SER A 130 -4.99 2.65 -13.52
C SER A 130 -3.54 3.03 -13.89
N ASP A 131 -2.98 4.03 -13.23
CA ASP A 131 -1.58 4.43 -13.47
C ASP A 131 -0.58 3.40 -12.95
N ILE A 132 -1.02 2.42 -12.18
CA ILE A 132 -0.17 1.29 -11.79
C ILE A 132 0.10 0.38 -13.00
N GLY A 133 -0.83 0.34 -13.94
CA GLY A 133 -0.72 -0.48 -15.12
C GLY A 133 -1.23 -1.90 -14.89
N SER A 134 -0.38 -2.77 -14.40
CA SER A 134 -0.78 -4.11 -13.98
C SER A 134 0.10 -4.58 -12.83
N PHE A 135 -0.36 -5.61 -12.14
CA PHE A 135 0.28 -6.15 -10.96
C PHE A 135 0.54 -7.64 -11.16
N LYS A 136 1.71 -8.11 -10.78
CA LYS A 136 2.05 -9.53 -10.89
C LYS A 136 2.81 -9.98 -9.65
N ILE A 137 2.36 -11.10 -9.09
CA ILE A 137 3.11 -11.78 -8.02
C ILE A 137 4.13 -12.69 -8.70
N THR A 138 5.41 -12.45 -8.45
CA THR A 138 6.48 -13.20 -9.08
C THR A 138 6.94 -14.39 -8.24
N SER A 139 6.81 -14.27 -6.91
CA SER A 139 7.10 -15.41 -6.03
C SER A 139 6.47 -15.17 -4.66
N THR A 140 6.30 -16.25 -3.92
CA THR A 140 5.84 -16.18 -2.53
C THR A 140 6.62 -17.21 -1.71
N SER A 141 6.68 -16.96 -0.40
CA SER A 141 7.24 -17.95 0.53
C SER A 141 6.51 -17.82 1.86
N TRP A 142 6.45 -18.89 2.62
CA TRP A 142 5.86 -18.90 3.94
C TRP A 142 6.68 -19.77 4.86
N LYS A 143 7.00 -19.24 6.02
CA LYS A 143 7.73 -20.00 7.04
C LYS A 143 7.41 -19.44 8.41
N ASP A 144 6.92 -20.30 9.29
CA ASP A 144 6.70 -19.97 10.70
C ASP A 144 5.87 -18.71 10.90
N GLY A 145 4.81 -18.57 10.11
CA GLY A 145 3.92 -17.41 10.23
C GLY A 145 4.30 -16.21 9.40
N ASP A 146 5.45 -16.26 8.72
CA ASP A 146 5.92 -15.15 7.90
C ASP A 146 5.67 -15.46 6.42
N PHE A 147 4.71 -14.74 5.83
CA PHE A 147 4.36 -14.88 4.42
C PHE A 147 4.94 -13.72 3.63
N ARG A 148 5.81 -14.02 2.67
CA ARG A 148 6.42 -13.01 1.81
C ARG A 148 5.83 -13.07 0.41
N ILE A 149 5.46 -11.91 -0.11
CA ILE A 149 5.07 -11.75 -1.50
C ILE A 149 6.14 -10.90 -2.18
N VAL A 150 6.62 -11.37 -3.34
CA VAL A 150 7.46 -10.56 -4.23
C VAL A 150 6.60 -10.23 -5.43
N PHE A 151 6.50 -8.93 -5.76
CA PHE A 151 5.62 -8.50 -6.85
C PHE A 151 6.29 -7.46 -7.73
N LYS A 152 5.72 -7.28 -8.91
CA LYS A 152 6.10 -6.24 -9.86
C LYS A 152 4.86 -5.52 -10.33
N VAL A 153 5.05 -4.25 -10.71
CA VAL A 153 4.01 -3.48 -11.38
C VAL A 153 4.54 -3.03 -12.74
N PHE A 154 3.62 -2.82 -13.68
CA PHE A 154 3.98 -2.52 -15.07
C PHE A 154 3.21 -1.29 -15.54
N PRO A 155 3.60 -0.07 -15.11
CA PRO A 155 2.96 1.15 -15.59
C PRO A 155 3.24 1.35 -17.07
N GLU A 156 2.23 1.76 -17.82
CA GLU A 156 2.39 1.95 -19.26
C GLU A 156 3.47 2.97 -19.59
N SER A 157 3.61 4.00 -18.78
CA SER A 157 4.61 5.03 -19.01
C SER A 157 6.04 4.54 -18.89
N GLU A 158 6.24 3.33 -18.39
CA GLU A 158 7.56 2.74 -18.21
C GLU A 158 7.94 1.72 -19.28
N TRP A 159 7.07 1.50 -20.25
CA TRP A 159 7.30 0.50 -21.31
C TRP A 159 8.24 1.03 -22.39
#